data_1f2448d0fed520d383e3c857bb2d2eef
#
_entry.id   1f2448d0fed520d383e3c857bb2d2eef
#
_cell.length_a   1.000
_cell.length_b   1.000
_cell.length_c   1.000
_cell.angle_alpha   90.00
_cell.angle_beta   90.00
_cell.angle_gamma   90.00
#
_symmetry.space_group_name_H-M   'P 1'
#
loop_
_entity.id
_entity.type
_entity.pdbx_description
1 polymer ?
#
loop_
_entity_poly.entity_id
_entity_poly.type
_entity_poly.pdbx_seq_one_letter_code
_entity_poly.pdbx_strand_id
1 'polypeptide(L)'
;PAIELLNHANVFCREGLDIGTRAFLPHLPSNLGSARVADLGCGNGVLAIASALNNPQAQYTLVDESYMATQSALENWQAALGDREVIVRTDDGLAGQQAQSLDVVLCNPPFHQQQVVGDFLAWRMFQQAREALVVGGALYIVGNRHLGYHSKLARLFRGVEQVAATPKFVVLKARK
;
A
#
# COMPACT_ATOMS: atom_id res chain seq x y z
N PRO A 1 0.80 17.55 -9.42
CA PRO A 1 -0.64 17.53 -9.67
C PRO A 1 -1.16 16.11 -9.89
N ALA A 2 -2.42 15.86 -9.51
CA ALA A 2 -3.03 14.54 -9.59
C ALA A 2 -3.03 13.95 -11.02
N ILE A 3 -3.09 14.78 -12.03
CA ILE A 3 -3.08 14.36 -13.43
C ILE A 3 -1.72 13.76 -13.82
N GLU A 4 -0.64 14.38 -13.38
CA GLU A 4 0.71 13.82 -13.64
C GLU A 4 0.91 12.48 -12.94
N LEU A 5 0.43 12.35 -11.70
CA LEU A 5 0.48 11.10 -10.97
C LEU A 5 -0.27 9.99 -11.68
N LEU A 6 -1.47 10.29 -12.17
CA LEU A 6 -2.27 9.32 -12.94
C LEU A 6 -1.58 8.94 -14.25
N ASN A 7 -0.95 9.89 -14.92
CA ASN A 7 -0.22 9.63 -16.15
C ASN A 7 1.01 8.76 -15.90
N HIS A 8 1.77 9.02 -14.83
CA HIS A 8 2.90 8.17 -14.44
C HIS A 8 2.42 6.75 -14.12
N ALA A 9 1.34 6.63 -13.34
CA ALA A 9 0.78 5.32 -13.03
C ALA A 9 0.34 4.57 -14.28
N ASN A 10 -0.25 5.25 -15.26
CA ASN A 10 -0.67 4.64 -16.53
C ASN A 10 0.53 4.19 -17.38
N VAL A 11 1.64 4.91 -17.34
CA VAL A 11 2.87 4.52 -18.08
C VAL A 11 3.41 3.20 -17.56
N PHE A 12 3.32 2.94 -16.25
CA PHE A 12 3.86 1.73 -15.64
C PHE A 12 2.88 0.57 -15.62
N CYS A 13 1.60 0.82 -15.86
CA CYS A 13 0.54 -0.20 -15.92
C CYS A 13 0.06 -0.33 -17.37
N ARG A 14 0.80 -1.07 -18.20
CA ARG A 14 0.47 -1.26 -19.61
C ARG A 14 -0.90 -1.84 -19.87
N GLU A 15 -1.44 -2.60 -18.92
CA GLU A 15 -2.75 -3.24 -19.01
C GLU A 15 -3.84 -2.44 -18.28
N GLY A 16 -3.54 -1.19 -17.91
CA GLY A 16 -4.41 -0.36 -17.11
C GLY A 16 -4.17 -0.56 -15.61
N LEU A 17 -4.63 0.40 -14.84
CA LEU A 17 -4.57 0.31 -13.39
C LEU A 17 -5.59 -0.70 -12.87
N ASP A 18 -5.18 -1.53 -11.93
CA ASP A 18 -6.11 -2.27 -11.10
C ASP A 18 -7.17 -1.31 -10.51
N ILE A 19 -8.41 -1.75 -10.48
CA ILE A 19 -9.53 -0.90 -10.07
C ILE A 19 -9.36 -0.40 -8.64
N GLY A 20 -8.89 -1.26 -7.74
CA GLY A 20 -8.61 -0.87 -6.36
C GLY A 20 -7.51 0.17 -6.26
N THR A 21 -6.44 0.01 -7.01
CA THR A 21 -5.35 0.99 -7.09
C THR A 21 -5.86 2.33 -7.59
N ARG A 22 -6.69 2.32 -8.63
CA ARG A 22 -7.29 3.54 -9.18
C ARG A 22 -8.13 4.27 -8.15
N ALA A 23 -8.91 3.52 -7.36
CA ALA A 23 -9.74 4.10 -6.29
C ALA A 23 -8.88 4.65 -5.15
N PHE A 24 -7.71 4.08 -4.91
CA PHE A 24 -6.81 4.45 -3.82
C PHE A 24 -5.96 5.68 -4.13
N LEU A 25 -5.44 5.77 -5.35
CA LEU A 25 -4.45 6.79 -5.75
C LEU A 25 -4.82 8.22 -5.35
N PRO A 26 -6.07 8.70 -5.57
CA PRO A 26 -6.40 10.08 -5.21
C PRO A 26 -6.40 10.35 -3.70
N HIS A 27 -6.37 9.30 -2.89
CA HIS A 27 -6.54 9.38 -1.43
C HIS A 27 -5.32 8.90 -0.66
N LEU A 28 -4.17 8.80 -1.32
CA LEU A 28 -2.92 8.49 -0.64
C LEU A 28 -2.56 9.59 0.36
N PRO A 29 -1.95 9.22 1.50
CA PRO A 29 -1.58 10.22 2.49
C PRO A 29 -0.52 11.18 1.97
N SER A 30 -0.62 12.44 2.38
CA SER A 30 0.32 13.50 2.05
C SER A 30 0.93 14.08 3.33
N ASN A 31 1.88 15.00 3.15
CA ASN A 31 2.56 15.67 4.27
C ASN A 31 3.24 14.67 5.23
N LEU A 32 3.86 13.66 4.65
CA LEU A 32 4.48 12.58 5.43
C LEU A 32 5.86 12.96 5.99
N GLY A 33 6.46 14.05 5.51
CA GLY A 33 7.82 14.43 5.94
C GLY A 33 8.81 13.32 5.65
N SER A 34 9.59 12.93 6.66
CA SER A 34 10.59 11.87 6.57
C SER A 34 10.05 10.50 7.00
N ALA A 35 8.76 10.29 6.93
CA ALA A 35 8.13 9.03 7.34
C ALA A 35 8.71 7.81 6.63
N ARG A 36 8.74 6.69 7.34
CA ARG A 36 9.12 5.39 6.79
C ARG A 36 7.85 4.70 6.32
N VAL A 37 7.76 4.49 5.03
CA VAL A 37 6.57 3.99 4.34
C VAL A 37 6.86 2.63 3.73
N ALA A 38 5.96 1.68 3.90
CA ALA A 38 6.01 0.41 3.17
C ALA A 38 4.81 0.27 2.25
N ASP A 39 5.05 -0.30 1.08
CA ASP A 39 4.02 -0.75 0.14
C ASP A 39 3.94 -2.27 0.25
N LEU A 40 2.93 -2.74 0.96
CA LEU A 40 2.74 -4.15 1.27
C LEU A 40 1.93 -4.82 0.15
N GLY A 41 2.56 -5.79 -0.51
CA GLY A 41 2.01 -6.37 -1.73
C GLY A 41 2.13 -5.37 -2.88
N CYS A 42 3.34 -4.89 -3.15
CA CYS A 42 3.58 -3.71 -3.98
C CYS A 42 3.25 -3.90 -5.46
N GLY A 43 3.18 -5.13 -5.96
CA GLY A 43 3.00 -5.38 -7.37
C GLY A 43 4.04 -4.63 -8.20
N ASN A 44 3.59 -3.83 -9.15
CA ASN A 44 4.48 -3.03 -10.01
C ASN A 44 4.94 -1.71 -9.36
N GLY A 45 4.59 -1.44 -8.10
CA GLY A 45 5.09 -0.29 -7.35
C GLY A 45 4.31 1.00 -7.51
N VAL A 46 3.17 0.99 -8.15
CA VAL A 46 2.42 2.22 -8.48
C VAL A 46 2.06 3.05 -7.26
N LEU A 47 1.56 2.42 -6.19
CA LEU A 47 1.18 3.16 -4.97
C LEU A 47 2.37 3.86 -4.34
N ALA A 48 3.48 3.14 -4.18
CA ALA A 48 4.71 3.67 -3.60
C ALA A 48 5.27 4.82 -4.45
N ILE A 49 5.30 4.65 -5.76
CA ILE A 49 5.81 5.67 -6.68
C ILE A 49 4.96 6.94 -6.60
N ALA A 50 3.64 6.79 -6.64
CA ALA A 50 2.73 7.92 -6.53
C ALA A 50 2.88 8.64 -5.19
N SER A 51 2.99 7.89 -4.10
CA SER A 51 3.25 8.45 -2.76
C SER A 51 4.59 9.19 -2.72
N ALA A 52 5.64 8.60 -3.27
CA ALA A 52 6.99 9.16 -3.26
C ALA A 52 7.09 10.47 -4.04
N LEU A 53 6.37 10.59 -5.15
CA LEU A 53 6.33 11.82 -5.94
C LEU A 53 5.77 13.00 -5.14
N ASN A 54 4.84 12.74 -4.23
CA ASN A 54 4.24 13.77 -3.36
C ASN A 54 4.97 13.93 -2.02
N ASN A 55 5.87 13.02 -1.68
CA ASN A 55 6.55 13.01 -0.39
C ASN A 55 8.05 12.81 -0.61
N PRO A 56 8.76 13.87 -1.02
CA PRO A 56 10.16 13.75 -1.49
C PRO A 56 11.15 13.33 -0.40
N GLN A 57 10.82 13.48 0.86
CA GLN A 57 11.71 13.14 1.96
C GLN A 57 11.34 11.83 2.66
N ALA A 58 10.23 11.22 2.30
CA ALA A 58 9.81 9.95 2.87
C ALA A 58 10.69 8.80 2.35
N GLN A 59 10.83 7.76 3.18
CA GLN A 59 11.64 6.58 2.87
C GLN A 59 10.70 5.42 2.55
N TYR A 60 11.05 4.64 1.51
CA TYR A 60 10.13 3.62 0.98
C TYR A 60 10.74 2.24 0.99
N THR A 61 9.95 1.27 1.43
CA THR A 61 10.19 -0.17 1.33
C THR A 61 9.02 -0.79 0.56
N LEU A 62 9.33 -1.50 -0.51
CA LEU A 62 8.36 -2.19 -1.35
C LEU A 62 8.54 -3.69 -1.18
N VAL A 63 7.45 -4.39 -0.89
CA VAL A 63 7.50 -5.83 -0.59
C VAL A 63 6.42 -6.54 -1.38
N ASP A 64 6.79 -7.65 -2.01
CA ASP A 64 5.86 -8.57 -2.66
C ASP A 64 6.42 -9.99 -2.59
N GLU A 65 5.55 -10.99 -2.61
CA GLU A 65 5.98 -12.38 -2.64
C GLU A 65 6.48 -12.82 -4.02
N SER A 66 6.11 -12.10 -5.06
CA SER A 66 6.49 -12.38 -6.44
C SER A 66 7.79 -11.67 -6.80
N TYR A 67 8.80 -12.43 -7.19
CA TYR A 67 10.05 -11.87 -7.70
C TYR A 67 9.83 -11.03 -8.96
N MET A 68 8.93 -11.46 -9.85
CA MET A 68 8.61 -10.69 -11.05
C MET A 68 7.98 -9.34 -10.70
N ALA A 69 7.14 -9.30 -9.68
CA ALA A 69 6.54 -8.05 -9.20
C ALA A 69 7.61 -7.11 -8.64
N THR A 70 8.49 -7.59 -7.77
CA THR A 70 9.54 -6.76 -7.18
C THR A 70 10.54 -6.25 -8.21
N GLN A 71 10.87 -7.05 -9.23
CA GLN A 71 11.68 -6.60 -10.35
C GLN A 71 10.99 -5.47 -11.12
N SER A 72 9.72 -5.65 -11.43
CA SER A 72 8.92 -4.63 -12.11
C SER A 72 8.84 -3.35 -11.27
N ALA A 73 8.60 -3.48 -9.98
CA ALA A 73 8.53 -2.33 -9.07
C ALA A 73 9.85 -1.55 -9.04
N LEU A 74 10.99 -2.24 -8.98
CA LEU A 74 12.29 -1.60 -8.98
C LEU A 74 12.56 -0.85 -10.28
N GLU A 75 12.27 -1.48 -11.42
CA GLU A 75 12.42 -0.85 -12.73
C GLU A 75 11.55 0.40 -12.85
N ASN A 76 10.30 0.30 -12.44
CA ASN A 76 9.35 1.41 -12.46
C ASN A 76 9.79 2.55 -11.53
N TRP A 77 10.29 2.20 -10.35
CA TRP A 77 10.82 3.18 -9.41
C TRP A 77 11.99 3.95 -10.01
N GLN A 78 12.96 3.25 -10.60
CA GLN A 78 14.12 3.85 -11.22
C GLN A 78 13.72 4.74 -12.42
N ALA A 79 12.75 4.30 -13.20
CA ALA A 79 12.24 5.09 -14.33
C ALA A 79 11.58 6.38 -13.88
N ALA A 80 10.85 6.36 -12.77
CA ALA A 80 10.09 7.51 -12.28
C ALA A 80 10.90 8.43 -11.37
N LEU A 81 11.80 7.87 -10.56
CA LEU A 81 12.46 8.57 -9.46
C LEU A 81 13.98 8.52 -9.53
N GLY A 82 14.53 7.91 -10.59
CA GLY A 82 15.96 7.85 -10.82
C GLY A 82 16.70 7.09 -9.73
N ASP A 83 17.70 7.72 -9.16
CA ASP A 83 18.56 7.13 -8.14
C ASP A 83 18.03 7.31 -6.71
N ARG A 84 16.81 7.77 -6.55
CA ARG A 84 16.20 7.90 -5.21
C ARG A 84 16.24 6.55 -4.52
N GLU A 85 16.69 6.56 -3.27
CA GLU A 85 16.87 5.36 -2.46
C GLU A 85 15.51 4.65 -2.23
N VAL A 86 15.52 3.33 -2.35
CA VAL A 86 14.38 2.48 -2.09
C VAL A 86 14.87 1.09 -1.66
N ILE A 87 14.14 0.46 -0.75
CA ILE A 87 14.35 -0.93 -0.40
C ILE A 87 13.25 -1.73 -1.10
N VAL A 88 13.64 -2.73 -1.90
CA VAL A 88 12.70 -3.63 -2.56
C VAL A 88 13.04 -5.06 -2.14
N ARG A 89 12.07 -5.76 -1.56
CA ARG A 89 12.27 -7.12 -1.07
C ARG A 89 11.22 -8.05 -1.62
N THR A 90 11.66 -9.24 -2.03
CA THR A 90 10.77 -10.37 -2.32
C THR A 90 10.63 -11.16 -1.02
N ASP A 91 9.46 -11.12 -0.41
CA ASP A 91 9.23 -11.68 0.90
C ASP A 91 7.74 -11.99 1.11
N ASP A 92 7.45 -12.77 2.15
CA ASP A 92 6.08 -13.07 2.58
C ASP A 92 5.53 -11.88 3.37
N GLY A 93 5.01 -10.90 2.66
CA GLY A 93 4.54 -9.66 3.24
C GLY A 93 5.62 -8.96 4.05
N LEU A 94 5.27 -8.51 5.23
CA LEU A 94 6.21 -7.84 6.14
C LEU A 94 6.84 -8.80 7.16
N ALA A 95 6.89 -10.10 6.86
CA ALA A 95 7.47 -11.10 7.78
C ALA A 95 8.92 -10.76 8.16
N GLY A 96 9.71 -10.24 7.22
CA GLY A 96 11.09 -9.84 7.45
C GLY A 96 11.28 -8.41 7.95
N GLN A 97 10.19 -7.67 8.17
CA GLN A 97 10.27 -6.30 8.64
C GLN A 97 10.42 -6.25 10.15
N GLN A 98 11.32 -5.42 10.63
CA GLN A 98 11.50 -5.21 12.06
C GLN A 98 10.23 -4.62 12.68
N ALA A 99 9.88 -5.06 13.89
CA ALA A 99 8.75 -4.52 14.62
C ALA A 99 8.96 -3.02 14.90
N GLN A 100 7.88 -2.27 14.84
CA GLN A 100 7.87 -0.82 15.13
C GLN A 100 8.93 -0.04 14.35
N SER A 101 9.07 -0.37 13.06
CA SER A 101 10.05 0.26 12.17
C SER A 101 9.42 1.12 11.07
N LEU A 102 8.09 1.15 11.00
CA LEU A 102 7.36 1.88 9.96
C LEU A 102 6.38 2.87 10.55
N ASP A 103 6.20 3.98 9.86
CA ASP A 103 5.23 5.01 10.21
C ASP A 103 3.93 4.88 9.43
N VAL A 104 4.02 4.40 8.20
CA VAL A 104 2.90 4.25 7.27
C VAL A 104 3.05 2.95 6.50
N VAL A 105 1.95 2.22 6.37
CA VAL A 105 1.85 1.07 5.47
C VAL A 105 0.72 1.34 4.48
N LEU A 106 1.01 1.18 3.19
CA LEU A 106 0.03 1.23 2.12
C LEU A 106 -0.23 -0.20 1.67
N CYS A 107 -1.49 -0.57 1.49
CA CYS A 107 -1.83 -1.93 1.10
C CYS A 107 -3.08 -1.96 0.24
N ASN A 108 -2.94 -2.59 -0.92
CA ASN A 108 -4.07 -3.00 -1.74
C ASN A 108 -4.13 -4.53 -1.66
N PRO A 109 -4.89 -5.11 -0.70
CA PRO A 109 -4.89 -6.55 -0.51
C PRO A 109 -5.47 -7.27 -1.74
N PRO A 110 -5.02 -8.51 -2.01
CA PRO A 110 -5.58 -9.30 -3.11
C PRO A 110 -7.05 -9.61 -2.84
N PHE A 111 -7.93 -9.34 -3.80
CA PHE A 111 -9.37 -9.59 -3.69
C PHE A 111 -9.93 -10.39 -4.87
N HIS A 112 -9.04 -10.95 -5.72
CA HIS A 112 -9.41 -11.83 -6.83
C HIS A 112 -9.45 -13.30 -6.42
N GLN A 113 -9.05 -13.60 -5.18
CA GLN A 113 -9.03 -14.94 -4.60
C GLN A 113 -10.44 -15.32 -4.14
N GLN A 114 -10.69 -16.62 -3.97
CA GLN A 114 -11.89 -17.06 -3.29
C GLN A 114 -11.99 -16.36 -1.94
N GLN A 115 -13.20 -16.00 -1.54
CA GLN A 115 -13.42 -15.14 -0.38
C GLN A 115 -12.70 -15.64 0.88
N VAL A 116 -12.72 -16.95 1.16
CA VAL A 116 -12.08 -17.53 2.35
C VAL A 116 -10.57 -17.31 2.31
N VAL A 117 -9.94 -17.58 1.17
CA VAL A 117 -8.49 -17.41 0.99
C VAL A 117 -8.13 -15.93 1.03
N GLY A 118 -8.92 -15.08 0.35
CA GLY A 118 -8.71 -13.64 0.35
C GLY A 118 -8.83 -13.03 1.73
N ASP A 119 -9.82 -13.46 2.52
CA ASP A 119 -9.99 -13.00 3.89
C ASP A 119 -8.82 -13.40 4.79
N PHE A 120 -8.31 -14.60 4.64
CA PHE A 120 -7.13 -15.07 5.38
C PHE A 120 -5.89 -14.24 5.04
N LEU A 121 -5.64 -14.02 3.75
CA LEU A 121 -4.50 -13.23 3.29
C LEU A 121 -4.58 -11.80 3.78
N ALA A 122 -5.74 -11.17 3.64
CA ALA A 122 -5.95 -9.80 4.12
C ALA A 122 -5.72 -9.69 5.62
N TRP A 123 -6.29 -10.61 6.40
CA TRP A 123 -6.11 -10.64 7.86
C TRP A 123 -4.63 -10.73 8.23
N ARG A 124 -3.91 -11.63 7.58
CA ARG A 124 -2.47 -11.80 7.81
C ARG A 124 -1.69 -10.52 7.48
N MET A 125 -2.00 -9.88 6.36
CA MET A 125 -1.36 -8.63 5.97
C MET A 125 -1.64 -7.51 6.99
N PHE A 126 -2.85 -7.43 7.51
CA PHE A 126 -3.20 -6.47 8.54
C PHE A 126 -2.46 -6.71 9.85
N GLN A 127 -2.30 -7.98 10.25
CA GLN A 127 -1.52 -8.34 11.44
C GLN A 127 -0.05 -7.96 11.27
N GLN A 128 0.53 -8.26 10.11
CA GLN A 128 1.92 -7.91 9.81
C GLN A 128 2.13 -6.39 9.82
N ALA A 129 1.20 -5.66 9.23
CA ALA A 129 1.27 -4.19 9.23
C ALA A 129 1.21 -3.62 10.64
N ARG A 130 0.31 -4.13 11.47
CA ARG A 130 0.20 -3.69 12.87
C ARG A 130 1.51 -3.91 13.62
N GLU A 131 2.13 -5.05 13.46
CA GLU A 131 3.38 -5.35 14.15
C GLU A 131 4.53 -4.46 13.67
N ALA A 132 4.61 -4.21 12.37
CA ALA A 132 5.67 -3.38 11.78
C ALA A 132 5.52 -1.89 12.09
N LEU A 133 4.31 -1.42 12.34
CA LEU A 133 4.04 -0.01 12.60
C LEU A 133 4.46 0.40 14.02
N VAL A 134 4.94 1.62 14.14
CA VAL A 134 5.11 2.28 15.44
C VAL A 134 3.73 2.59 16.03
N VAL A 135 3.68 2.81 17.34
CA VAL A 135 2.47 3.33 18.00
C VAL A 135 2.18 4.73 17.42
N GLY A 136 0.95 4.94 17.01
CA GLY A 136 0.55 6.16 16.31
C GLY A 136 0.72 6.09 14.80
N GLY A 137 1.38 5.07 14.29
CA GLY A 137 1.48 4.83 12.85
C GLY A 137 0.16 4.36 12.25
N ALA A 138 0.06 4.37 10.94
CA ALA A 138 -1.20 4.08 10.26
C ALA A 138 -1.04 3.16 9.06
N LEU A 139 -2.01 2.27 8.92
CA LEU A 139 -2.23 1.44 7.75
C LEU A 139 -3.34 2.05 6.91
N TYR A 140 -3.06 2.25 5.62
CA TYR A 140 -4.06 2.69 4.63
C TYR A 140 -4.35 1.55 3.68
N ILE A 141 -5.61 1.19 3.54
CA ILE A 141 -6.01 0.11 2.64
C ILE A 141 -7.14 0.55 1.71
N VAL A 142 -7.24 -0.12 0.58
CA VAL A 142 -8.43 -0.08 -0.27
C VAL A 142 -9.04 -1.47 -0.32
N GLY A 143 -10.34 -1.54 -0.35
CA GLY A 143 -11.04 -2.81 -0.48
C GLY A 143 -12.42 -2.62 -1.03
N ASN A 144 -12.97 -3.70 -1.58
CA ASN A 144 -14.38 -3.72 -1.97
C ASN A 144 -15.23 -3.60 -0.70
N ARG A 145 -16.30 -2.81 -0.77
CA ARG A 145 -17.18 -2.53 0.38
C ARG A 145 -17.79 -3.79 0.99
N HIS A 146 -17.94 -4.86 0.20
CA HIS A 146 -18.51 -6.12 0.68
C HIS A 146 -17.54 -6.98 1.48
N LEU A 147 -16.25 -6.64 1.52
CA LEU A 147 -15.24 -7.48 2.16
C LEU A 147 -15.18 -7.32 3.69
N GLY A 148 -15.83 -6.31 4.24
CA GLY A 148 -15.90 -6.13 5.70
C GLY A 148 -14.56 -5.78 6.34
N TYR A 149 -13.67 -5.12 5.62
CA TYR A 149 -12.34 -4.77 6.12
C TYR A 149 -12.39 -3.84 7.33
N HIS A 150 -13.37 -2.95 7.39
CA HIS A 150 -13.53 -2.07 8.56
C HIS A 150 -13.61 -2.87 9.86
N SER A 151 -14.44 -3.90 9.89
CA SER A 151 -14.62 -4.75 11.08
C SER A 151 -13.34 -5.51 11.43
N LYS A 152 -12.63 -6.03 10.41
CA LYS A 152 -11.36 -6.73 10.61
C LYS A 152 -10.29 -5.80 11.19
N LEU A 153 -10.18 -4.61 10.64
CA LEU A 153 -9.22 -3.60 11.12
C LEU A 153 -9.55 -3.14 12.54
N ALA A 154 -10.83 -2.98 12.86
CA ALA A 154 -11.26 -2.55 14.19
C ALA A 154 -10.89 -3.56 15.28
N ARG A 155 -10.68 -4.84 14.94
CA ARG A 155 -10.20 -5.85 15.88
C ARG A 155 -8.72 -5.76 16.17
N LEU A 156 -7.95 -5.12 15.30
CA LEU A 156 -6.48 -5.04 15.38
C LEU A 156 -5.96 -3.66 15.73
N PHE A 157 -6.69 -2.62 15.38
CA PHE A 157 -6.24 -1.24 15.49
C PHE A 157 -7.10 -0.43 16.45
N ARG A 158 -6.54 0.64 16.99
CA ARG A 158 -7.24 1.48 17.99
C ARG A 158 -8.35 2.32 17.37
N GLY A 159 -8.16 2.74 16.11
CA GLY A 159 -9.14 3.54 15.41
C GLY A 159 -9.12 3.23 13.93
N VAL A 160 -10.30 3.20 13.34
CA VAL A 160 -10.47 3.00 11.89
C VAL A 160 -11.37 4.09 11.37
N GLU A 161 -10.91 4.82 10.35
CA GLU A 161 -11.72 5.86 9.73
C GLU A 161 -11.83 5.63 8.22
N GLN A 162 -12.97 5.99 7.67
CA GLN A 162 -13.16 5.96 6.23
C GLN A 162 -12.59 7.24 5.63
N VAL A 163 -11.57 7.11 4.79
CA VAL A 163 -10.94 8.24 4.10
C VAL A 163 -11.77 8.63 2.88
N ALA A 164 -12.25 7.63 2.14
CA ALA A 164 -13.04 7.85 0.93
C ALA A 164 -13.87 6.61 0.61
N ALA A 165 -14.89 6.81 -0.20
CA ALA A 165 -15.72 5.71 -0.69
C ALA A 165 -16.19 6.00 -2.12
N THR A 166 -16.27 4.94 -2.92
CA THR A 166 -16.95 4.90 -4.20
C THR A 166 -18.11 3.90 -4.09
N PRO A 167 -18.93 3.73 -5.12
CA PRO A 167 -19.96 2.70 -5.07
C PRO A 167 -19.45 1.29 -4.80
N LYS A 168 -18.23 0.97 -5.25
CA LYS A 168 -17.63 -0.37 -5.10
C LYS A 168 -16.56 -0.46 -4.04
N PHE A 169 -15.82 0.61 -3.77
CA PHE A 169 -14.60 0.57 -2.97
C PHE A 169 -14.66 1.53 -1.78
N VAL A 170 -13.90 1.20 -0.76
CA VAL A 170 -13.68 2.06 0.39
C VAL A 170 -12.18 2.15 0.64
N VAL A 171 -11.72 3.35 0.99
CA VAL A 171 -10.35 3.57 1.46
C VAL A 171 -10.42 3.82 2.96
N LEU A 172 -9.69 3.00 3.70
CA LEU A 172 -9.70 3.02 5.17
C LEU A 172 -8.32 3.35 5.70
N LYS A 173 -8.30 4.08 6.82
CA LYS A 173 -7.09 4.34 7.59
C LYS A 173 -7.26 3.71 8.96
N ALA A 174 -6.33 2.84 9.34
CA ALA A 174 -6.31 2.19 10.64
C ALA A 174 -5.08 2.65 11.43
N ARG A 175 -5.28 3.15 12.63
CA ARG A 175 -4.22 3.71 13.48
C ARG A 175 -3.87 2.74 14.59
N LYS A 176 -2.57 2.49 14.76
CA LYS A 176 -2.05 1.64 15.82
C LYS A 176 -2.02 2.35 17.18
#